data_20de72f3d5c4bdaf044a3bc26e5c085b
#
_entry.id   20de72f3d5c4bdaf044a3bc26e5c085b
#
_cell.length_a   1.000
_cell.length_b   1.000
_cell.length_c   1.000
_cell.angle_alpha   90.00
_cell.angle_beta   90.00
_cell.angle_gamma   90.00
#
_symmetry.space_group_name_H-M   'P 1'
#
loop_
_entity.id
_entity.type
_entity.pdbx_description
1 polymer ?
#
loop_
_entity_poly.entity_id
_entity_poly.type
_entity_poly.pdbx_seq_one_letter_code
_entity_poly.pdbx_strand_id
1 'polypeptide(L)'
;MSGIAGMNIKMAIYGESHGRSIGVVLDGLPPGLQIDEEEIAREMARRAPGQNALSTARKEQDAVSIESGFFNGFTTGTPLCARIANSDQHSKDYSILADKMRPGHADYAGRVHYQGFNDYRGGGHFSGRITAPLVFAGAVAKQALAQQGIVIGAHILQLQDVQEARFNPLGVTDAELLQLGSKNFAVLDDAVGEVMQQRILQAKAELNSVGGVIEAMALHLPVGIGAPFFDSVESRLSQALFSVPAVKGVEFGDGFDFAALTGAEANDAMHYVDGRVECLTNHNGGITGGLTNGMPLVLRAAIKPTPSIAREQKTVSLKEQKDTTLTIVGRHDPCIVQRAVPVIEAVIAWTLWDLLLEAKKWEK
;
A
#
# COMPACT_ATOMS: atom_id res chain seq x y z
N MET A 1 -18.11 8.30 7.21
CA MET A 1 -17.86 7.06 6.45
C MET A 1 -16.85 7.39 5.37
N SER A 2 -15.77 6.65 5.26
CA SER A 2 -14.62 7.05 4.47
C SER A 2 -14.21 5.98 3.42
N GLY A 3 -15.16 5.55 2.61
CA GLY A 3 -14.83 4.85 1.36
C GLY A 3 -14.42 5.81 0.24
N ILE A 4 -14.31 7.13 0.51
CA ILE A 4 -13.98 8.18 -0.45
C ILE A 4 -12.83 9.01 0.10
N ALA A 5 -11.79 9.23 -0.71
CA ALA A 5 -10.63 10.06 -0.39
C ALA A 5 -10.19 10.87 -1.62
N GLY A 6 -9.30 11.87 -1.43
CA GLY A 6 -8.73 12.72 -2.47
C GLY A 6 -9.29 14.13 -2.50
N MET A 7 -8.51 15.07 -2.99
CA MET A 7 -8.88 16.48 -3.19
C MET A 7 -9.27 16.75 -4.64
N ASN A 8 -8.37 16.48 -5.55
CA ASN A 8 -8.51 16.68 -7.00
C ASN A 8 -8.93 15.39 -7.69
N ILE A 9 -8.30 14.28 -7.33
CA ILE A 9 -8.67 12.95 -7.82
C ILE A 9 -9.36 12.22 -6.67
N LYS A 10 -10.69 12.22 -6.70
CA LYS A 10 -11.49 11.51 -5.72
C LYS A 10 -11.51 10.03 -6.05
N MET A 11 -11.21 9.20 -5.07
CA MET A 11 -11.25 7.76 -5.17
C MET A 11 -12.34 7.22 -4.25
N ALA A 12 -13.31 6.49 -4.81
CA ALA A 12 -14.34 5.78 -4.05
C ALA A 12 -14.15 4.27 -4.21
N ILE A 13 -13.88 3.57 -3.11
CA ILE A 13 -13.71 2.10 -3.10
C ILE A 13 -14.99 1.44 -2.61
N TYR A 14 -15.41 0.37 -3.28
CA TYR A 14 -16.60 -0.39 -2.93
C TYR A 14 -16.37 -1.91 -2.93
N GLY A 15 -17.28 -2.61 -2.29
CA GLY A 15 -17.37 -4.06 -2.25
C GLY A 15 -16.79 -4.71 -1.01
N GLU A 16 -17.01 -6.02 -0.89
CA GLU A 16 -16.53 -6.88 0.20
C GLU A 16 -15.82 -8.11 -0.37
N SER A 17 -14.95 -8.72 0.46
CA SER A 17 -14.13 -9.87 0.06
C SER A 17 -14.94 -11.02 -0.53
N HIS A 18 -16.16 -11.26 -0.03
CA HIS A 18 -17.07 -12.31 -0.48
C HIS A 18 -18.35 -11.74 -1.10
N GLY A 19 -18.35 -10.45 -1.48
CA GLY A 19 -19.35 -9.87 -2.36
C GLY A 19 -19.16 -10.30 -3.81
N ARG A 20 -20.04 -9.91 -4.71
CA ARG A 20 -19.96 -10.25 -6.14
C ARG A 20 -18.72 -9.70 -6.82
N SER A 21 -18.32 -8.50 -6.42
CA SER A 21 -17.15 -7.78 -6.93
C SER A 21 -16.64 -6.76 -5.92
N ILE A 22 -15.43 -6.30 -6.16
CA ILE A 22 -14.84 -5.13 -5.55
C ILE A 22 -14.47 -4.16 -6.66
N GLY A 23 -14.28 -2.89 -6.37
CA GLY A 23 -13.86 -1.94 -7.41
C GLY A 23 -13.61 -0.54 -6.88
N VAL A 24 -13.35 0.35 -7.81
CA VAL A 24 -13.05 1.75 -7.56
C VAL A 24 -13.69 2.64 -8.61
N VAL A 25 -14.11 3.82 -8.17
CA VAL A 25 -14.45 4.94 -9.05
C VAL A 25 -13.43 6.05 -8.79
N LEU A 26 -12.78 6.51 -9.86
CA LEU A 26 -11.87 7.67 -9.85
C LEU A 26 -12.58 8.81 -10.56
N ASP A 27 -12.75 9.93 -9.87
CA ASP A 27 -13.34 11.15 -10.41
C ASP A 27 -12.32 12.29 -10.33
N GLY A 28 -12.31 13.18 -11.36
CA GLY A 28 -11.35 14.27 -11.48
C GLY A 28 -10.11 13.94 -12.30
N LEU A 29 -10.09 12.80 -13.01
CA LEU A 29 -9.01 12.50 -13.96
C LEU A 29 -9.06 13.47 -15.16
N PRO A 30 -7.91 13.99 -15.62
CA PRO A 30 -7.88 14.83 -16.80
C PRO A 30 -8.31 14.01 -18.04
N PRO A 31 -9.05 14.59 -19.00
CA PRO A 31 -9.31 13.95 -20.27
C PRO A 31 -8.01 13.81 -21.08
N GLY A 32 -7.91 12.73 -21.87
CA GLY A 32 -6.77 12.50 -22.73
C GLY A 32 -5.51 11.96 -22.06
N LEU A 33 -5.58 11.51 -20.80
CA LEU A 33 -4.51 10.74 -20.19
C LEU A 33 -4.47 9.37 -20.88
N GLN A 34 -3.35 9.05 -21.51
CA GLN A 34 -3.12 7.72 -22.08
C GLN A 34 -2.96 6.69 -20.97
N ILE A 35 -3.65 5.58 -21.10
CA ILE A 35 -3.58 4.44 -20.16
C ILE A 35 -3.18 3.19 -20.93
N ASP A 36 -2.09 2.58 -20.47
CA ASP A 36 -1.64 1.26 -20.89
C ASP A 36 -2.26 0.19 -19.98
N GLU A 37 -3.20 -0.58 -20.52
CA GLU A 37 -3.88 -1.65 -19.79
C GLU A 37 -2.94 -2.83 -19.46
N GLU A 38 -1.88 -3.05 -20.25
CA GLU A 38 -0.88 -4.09 -19.96
C GLU A 38 -0.06 -3.71 -18.72
N GLU A 39 0.30 -2.44 -18.57
CA GLU A 39 0.96 -1.92 -17.38
C GLU A 39 0.07 -2.09 -16.14
N ILE A 40 -1.21 -1.76 -16.25
CA ILE A 40 -2.19 -2.02 -15.18
C ILE A 40 -2.21 -3.51 -14.83
N ALA A 41 -2.27 -4.38 -15.83
CA ALA A 41 -2.30 -5.83 -15.59
C ALA A 41 -1.02 -6.32 -14.88
N ARG A 42 0.15 -5.77 -15.21
CA ARG A 42 1.42 -6.07 -14.52
C ARG A 42 1.36 -5.67 -13.04
N GLU A 43 0.93 -4.44 -12.73
CA GLU A 43 0.78 -3.98 -11.33
C GLU A 43 -0.23 -4.83 -10.55
N MET A 44 -1.37 -5.15 -11.16
CA MET A 44 -2.38 -6.02 -10.55
C MET A 44 -1.83 -7.43 -10.29
N ALA A 45 -1.04 -7.99 -11.20
CA ALA A 45 -0.42 -9.30 -11.03
C ALA A 45 0.56 -9.33 -9.85
N ARG A 46 1.37 -8.28 -9.62
CA ARG A 46 2.27 -8.17 -8.46
C ARG A 46 1.52 -8.31 -7.12
N ARG A 47 0.30 -7.80 -7.06
CA ARG A 47 -0.54 -7.89 -5.86
C ARG A 47 -1.30 -9.21 -5.76
N ALA A 48 -1.66 -9.83 -6.87
CA ALA A 48 -2.55 -11.00 -6.92
C ALA A 48 -2.07 -12.15 -6.02
N PRO A 49 -2.99 -12.94 -5.41
CA PRO A 49 -2.63 -14.10 -4.60
C PRO A 49 -2.19 -15.28 -5.47
N GLY A 50 -1.48 -16.25 -4.86
CA GLY A 50 -1.18 -17.54 -5.49
C GLY A 50 -0.03 -17.52 -6.51
N GLN A 51 0.81 -16.47 -6.51
CA GLN A 51 1.94 -16.33 -7.43
C GLN A 51 3.08 -17.30 -7.15
N ASN A 52 3.29 -17.69 -5.88
CA ASN A 52 4.40 -18.53 -5.46
C ASN A 52 4.07 -19.33 -4.19
N ALA A 53 4.99 -20.20 -3.76
CA ALA A 53 4.85 -21.04 -2.58
C ALA A 53 4.76 -20.25 -1.25
N LEU A 54 5.16 -18.97 -1.25
CA LEU A 54 5.19 -18.08 -0.09
C LEU A 54 3.83 -17.44 0.19
N SER A 55 2.90 -17.50 -0.76
CA SER A 55 1.56 -16.92 -0.65
C SER A 55 0.49 -17.98 -0.38
N THR A 56 -0.74 -17.52 -0.16
CA THR A 56 -1.94 -18.37 -0.05
C THR A 56 -2.16 -19.24 -1.29
N ALA A 57 -2.77 -20.40 -1.11
CA ALA A 57 -3.21 -21.27 -2.23
C ALA A 57 -4.43 -20.73 -3.01
N ARG A 58 -4.98 -19.58 -2.61
CA ARG A 58 -6.07 -18.91 -3.35
C ARG A 58 -5.55 -18.43 -4.70
N LYS A 59 -6.33 -18.66 -5.76
CA LYS A 59 -5.99 -18.25 -7.13
C LYS A 59 -7.02 -17.27 -7.64
N GLU A 60 -6.68 -16.00 -7.68
CA GLU A 60 -7.47 -14.94 -8.31
C GLU A 60 -6.52 -14.08 -9.16
N GLN A 61 -6.88 -13.89 -10.42
CA GLN A 61 -6.06 -13.13 -11.37
C GLN A 61 -6.19 -11.61 -11.20
N ASP A 62 -7.14 -11.14 -10.37
CA ASP A 62 -7.46 -9.72 -10.20
C ASP A 62 -7.72 -8.99 -11.53
N ALA A 63 -8.32 -9.72 -12.50
CA ALA A 63 -8.65 -9.15 -13.79
C ALA A 63 -9.61 -7.96 -13.63
N VAL A 64 -9.22 -6.85 -14.22
CA VAL A 64 -9.96 -5.58 -14.15
C VAL A 64 -10.86 -5.45 -15.37
N SER A 65 -12.10 -5.03 -15.16
CA SER A 65 -13.02 -4.56 -16.19
C SER A 65 -13.22 -3.06 -16.01
N ILE A 66 -12.82 -2.26 -16.98
CA ILE A 66 -13.09 -0.81 -16.98
C ILE A 66 -14.47 -0.60 -17.57
N GLU A 67 -15.39 -0.08 -16.75
CA GLU A 67 -16.82 0.03 -17.08
C GLU A 67 -17.19 1.41 -17.65
N SER A 68 -16.41 2.46 -17.35
CA SER A 68 -16.61 3.83 -17.82
C SER A 68 -15.36 4.70 -17.68
N GLY A 69 -15.37 5.89 -18.26
CA GLY A 69 -14.29 6.88 -18.11
C GLY A 69 -13.06 6.62 -18.99
N PHE A 70 -13.13 5.63 -19.89
CA PHE A 70 -12.02 5.19 -20.75
C PHE A 70 -12.53 4.91 -22.17
N PHE A 71 -11.83 5.41 -23.18
CA PHE A 71 -12.17 5.20 -24.58
C PHE A 71 -10.92 5.33 -25.48
N ASN A 72 -10.74 4.37 -26.38
CA ASN A 72 -9.62 4.32 -27.34
C ASN A 72 -8.23 4.53 -26.71
N GLY A 73 -7.98 3.94 -25.52
CA GLY A 73 -6.70 4.04 -24.81
C GLY A 73 -6.52 5.31 -23.95
N PHE A 74 -7.56 6.15 -23.82
CA PHE A 74 -7.47 7.41 -23.10
C PHE A 74 -8.62 7.60 -22.11
N THR A 75 -8.33 8.34 -21.03
CA THR A 75 -9.38 8.82 -20.11
C THR A 75 -10.27 9.83 -20.83
N THR A 76 -11.58 9.80 -20.53
CA THR A 76 -12.57 10.71 -21.12
C THR A 76 -12.78 11.98 -20.31
N GLY A 77 -12.25 12.05 -19.07
CA GLY A 77 -12.56 13.11 -18.10
C GLY A 77 -13.86 12.90 -17.32
N THR A 78 -14.63 11.86 -17.65
CA THR A 78 -15.77 11.41 -16.84
C THR A 78 -15.27 10.38 -15.82
N PRO A 79 -16.06 10.03 -14.77
CA PRO A 79 -15.63 9.08 -13.75
C PRO A 79 -15.15 7.75 -14.35
N LEU A 80 -13.91 7.36 -14.03
CA LEU A 80 -13.33 6.09 -14.42
C LEU A 80 -13.77 5.03 -13.39
N CYS A 81 -14.60 4.08 -13.82
CA CYS A 81 -15.06 2.98 -12.99
C CYS A 81 -14.37 1.69 -13.38
N ALA A 82 -13.73 1.04 -12.40
CA ALA A 82 -13.08 -0.25 -12.57
C ALA A 82 -13.68 -1.28 -11.60
N ARG A 83 -13.99 -2.46 -12.13
CA ARG A 83 -14.58 -3.58 -11.39
C ARG A 83 -13.67 -4.81 -11.47
N ILE A 84 -13.54 -5.50 -10.36
CA ILE A 84 -12.81 -6.76 -10.22
C ILE A 84 -13.79 -7.81 -9.67
N ALA A 85 -14.06 -8.84 -10.44
CA ALA A 85 -14.96 -9.91 -10.00
C ALA A 85 -14.30 -10.78 -8.91
N ASN A 86 -15.07 -11.23 -7.93
CA ASN A 86 -14.65 -12.22 -6.96
C ASN A 86 -15.03 -13.61 -7.48
N SER A 87 -14.06 -14.44 -7.85
CA SER A 87 -14.29 -15.75 -8.47
C SER A 87 -14.04 -16.95 -7.55
N ASP A 88 -13.18 -16.82 -6.54
CA ASP A 88 -12.77 -17.92 -5.64
C ASP A 88 -13.27 -17.66 -4.19
N GLN A 89 -14.59 -17.84 -3.99
CA GLN A 89 -15.26 -17.60 -2.70
C GLN A 89 -15.65 -18.92 -2.03
N HIS A 90 -15.14 -19.19 -0.84
CA HIS A 90 -15.51 -20.31 0.03
C HIS A 90 -16.19 -19.79 1.30
N SER A 91 -17.42 -19.27 1.18
CA SER A 91 -18.14 -18.57 2.26
C SER A 91 -18.44 -19.46 3.48
N LYS A 92 -18.51 -20.79 3.33
CA LYS A 92 -18.77 -21.73 4.44
C LYS A 92 -17.66 -21.76 5.49
N ASP A 93 -16.43 -21.47 5.10
CA ASP A 93 -15.26 -21.49 5.98
C ASP A 93 -15.29 -20.39 7.05
N TYR A 94 -16.17 -19.39 6.89
CA TYR A 94 -16.24 -18.22 7.75
C TYR A 94 -17.45 -18.19 8.70
N SER A 95 -18.30 -19.21 8.72
CA SER A 95 -19.52 -19.23 9.55
C SER A 95 -19.23 -19.06 11.07
N ILE A 96 -18.12 -19.60 11.54
CA ILE A 96 -17.68 -19.46 12.95
C ILE A 96 -17.39 -18.00 13.32
N LEU A 97 -16.98 -17.16 12.36
CA LEU A 97 -16.66 -15.76 12.59
C LEU A 97 -17.87 -14.85 12.76
N ALA A 98 -19.09 -15.40 12.56
CA ALA A 98 -20.32 -14.70 12.96
C ALA A 98 -20.44 -14.56 14.49
N ASP A 99 -19.73 -15.41 15.25
CA ASP A 99 -19.79 -15.48 16.71
C ASP A 99 -18.43 -15.29 17.37
N LYS A 100 -17.39 -16.02 16.91
CA LYS A 100 -16.05 -15.98 17.51
C LYS A 100 -15.15 -14.98 16.75
N MET A 101 -14.66 -13.98 17.47
CA MET A 101 -13.90 -12.87 16.89
C MET A 101 -12.42 -13.23 16.73
N ARG A 102 -11.83 -12.98 15.57
CA ARG A 102 -10.37 -13.18 15.37
C ARG A 102 -9.57 -12.17 16.19
N PRO A 103 -8.63 -12.60 17.03
CA PRO A 103 -7.71 -11.69 17.70
C PRO A 103 -6.91 -10.87 16.67
N GLY A 104 -6.76 -9.57 16.93
CA GLY A 104 -6.01 -8.67 16.04
C GLY A 104 -6.66 -8.35 14.68
N HIS A 105 -7.88 -8.83 14.40
CA HIS A 105 -8.70 -8.49 13.23
C HIS A 105 -9.79 -7.47 13.59
N ALA A 106 -10.41 -6.87 12.59
CA ALA A 106 -11.49 -5.91 12.76
C ALA A 106 -12.87 -6.55 13.07
N ASP A 107 -12.97 -7.87 13.25
CA ASP A 107 -14.23 -8.59 13.41
C ASP A 107 -15.11 -8.01 14.52
N TYR A 108 -14.52 -7.82 15.72
CA TYR A 108 -15.26 -7.26 16.85
C TYR A 108 -15.59 -5.77 16.66
N ALA A 109 -14.57 -4.96 16.35
CA ALA A 109 -14.76 -3.52 16.18
C ALA A 109 -15.71 -3.19 15.02
N GLY A 110 -15.58 -3.91 13.91
CA GLY A 110 -16.47 -3.77 12.75
C GLY A 110 -17.91 -4.16 13.08
N ARG A 111 -18.10 -5.27 13.81
CA ARG A 111 -19.43 -5.69 14.25
C ARG A 111 -20.11 -4.63 15.13
N VAL A 112 -19.38 -4.05 16.07
CA VAL A 112 -19.91 -2.98 16.93
C VAL A 112 -20.21 -1.73 16.11
N HIS A 113 -19.26 -1.29 15.27
CA HIS A 113 -19.41 -0.07 14.47
C HIS A 113 -20.60 -0.13 13.50
N TYR A 114 -20.77 -1.27 12.84
CA TYR A 114 -21.88 -1.50 11.90
C TYR A 114 -23.10 -2.21 12.52
N GLN A 115 -23.19 -2.27 13.85
CA GLN A 115 -24.35 -2.80 14.59
C GLN A 115 -24.71 -4.25 14.18
N GLY A 116 -23.73 -5.05 13.77
CA GLY A 116 -23.90 -6.43 13.33
C GLY A 116 -24.34 -6.60 11.86
N PHE A 117 -24.52 -5.53 11.09
CA PHE A 117 -24.93 -5.59 9.68
C PHE A 117 -23.76 -5.70 8.69
N ASN A 118 -22.51 -5.72 9.15
CA ASN A 118 -21.35 -5.89 8.27
C ASN A 118 -21.26 -7.32 7.72
N ASP A 119 -20.79 -7.45 6.49
CA ASP A 119 -20.42 -8.75 5.95
C ASP A 119 -19.13 -9.24 6.62
N TYR A 120 -19.23 -10.28 7.45
CA TYR A 120 -18.09 -10.86 8.18
C TYR A 120 -17.30 -11.86 7.34
N ARG A 121 -17.83 -12.32 6.19
CA ARG A 121 -17.22 -13.36 5.35
C ARG A 121 -15.90 -12.87 4.77
N GLY A 122 -14.81 -13.61 5.02
CA GLY A 122 -13.48 -13.25 4.57
C GLY A 122 -12.95 -11.90 5.07
N GLY A 123 -13.59 -11.34 6.12
CA GLY A 123 -13.28 -10.02 6.67
C GLY A 123 -14.03 -8.86 5.97
N GLY A 124 -14.92 -9.16 5.02
CA GLY A 124 -15.77 -8.16 4.36
C GLY A 124 -14.97 -7.01 3.73
N HIS A 125 -15.35 -5.78 4.07
CA HIS A 125 -14.67 -4.56 3.63
C HIS A 125 -13.32 -4.32 4.34
N PHE A 126 -13.05 -5.01 5.47
CA PHE A 126 -11.74 -4.95 6.16
C PHE A 126 -10.69 -5.91 5.60
N SER A 127 -11.04 -6.67 4.59
CA SER A 127 -10.15 -7.65 3.96
C SER A 127 -9.02 -7.00 3.19
N GLY A 128 -7.82 -7.60 3.21
CA GLY A 128 -6.73 -7.25 2.31
C GLY A 128 -7.08 -7.36 0.81
N ARG A 129 -8.18 -8.07 0.47
CA ARG A 129 -8.72 -8.13 -0.89
C ARG A 129 -9.08 -6.76 -1.44
N ILE A 130 -9.54 -5.84 -0.57
CA ILE A 130 -9.95 -4.47 -0.92
C ILE A 130 -8.76 -3.59 -1.35
N THR A 131 -7.54 -4.07 -1.22
CA THR A 131 -6.36 -3.37 -1.76
C THR A 131 -6.20 -3.51 -3.29
N ALA A 132 -6.89 -4.45 -3.95
CA ALA A 132 -6.80 -4.57 -5.41
C ALA A 132 -7.32 -3.32 -6.16
N PRO A 133 -8.46 -2.73 -5.80
CA PRO A 133 -8.88 -1.43 -6.33
C PRO A 133 -7.87 -0.29 -6.09
N LEU A 134 -7.15 -0.29 -4.95
CA LEU A 134 -6.08 0.69 -4.69
C LEU A 134 -4.93 0.54 -5.67
N VAL A 135 -4.53 -0.71 -5.98
CA VAL A 135 -3.46 -0.97 -6.94
C VAL A 135 -3.86 -0.54 -8.34
N PHE A 136 -5.10 -0.74 -8.75
CA PHE A 136 -5.61 -0.21 -10.02
C PHE A 136 -5.48 1.32 -10.07
N ALA A 137 -5.98 2.02 -9.05
CA ALA A 137 -5.90 3.48 -8.97
C ALA A 137 -4.44 3.98 -9.00
N GLY A 138 -3.57 3.28 -8.27
CA GLY A 138 -2.13 3.57 -8.25
C GLY A 138 -1.44 3.31 -9.58
N ALA A 139 -1.83 2.27 -10.31
CA ALA A 139 -1.27 1.99 -11.64
C ALA A 139 -1.62 3.09 -12.65
N VAL A 140 -2.84 3.63 -12.59
CA VAL A 140 -3.23 4.82 -13.37
C VAL A 140 -2.40 6.04 -12.95
N ALA A 141 -2.24 6.25 -11.64
CA ALA A 141 -1.46 7.37 -11.11
C ALA A 141 0.03 7.28 -11.46
N LYS A 142 0.65 6.10 -11.39
CA LYS A 142 2.04 5.88 -11.80
C LYS A 142 2.27 6.27 -13.25
N GLN A 143 1.36 5.91 -14.17
CA GLN A 143 1.45 6.28 -15.58
C GLN A 143 1.38 7.80 -15.78
N ALA A 144 0.48 8.47 -15.04
CA ALA A 144 0.38 9.94 -15.10
C ALA A 144 1.64 10.64 -14.53
N LEU A 145 2.24 10.09 -13.49
CA LEU A 145 3.47 10.58 -12.86
C LEU A 145 4.68 10.34 -13.77
N ALA A 146 4.75 9.17 -14.41
CA ALA A 146 5.83 8.82 -15.34
C ALA A 146 5.88 9.77 -16.54
N GLN A 147 4.73 10.28 -17.03
CA GLN A 147 4.68 11.33 -18.07
C GLN A 147 5.31 12.65 -17.60
N GLN A 148 5.51 12.85 -16.31
CA GLN A 148 6.19 13.99 -15.71
C GLN A 148 7.62 13.65 -15.23
N GLY A 149 8.11 12.46 -15.57
CA GLY A 149 9.44 11.98 -15.18
C GLY A 149 9.53 11.50 -13.72
N ILE A 150 8.43 11.40 -12.99
CA ILE A 150 8.43 10.95 -11.58
C ILE A 150 8.38 9.43 -11.54
N VAL A 151 9.31 8.83 -10.81
CA VAL A 151 9.46 7.37 -10.67
C VAL A 151 9.24 6.97 -9.21
N ILE A 152 8.46 5.90 -8.99
CA ILE A 152 8.16 5.36 -7.67
C ILE A 152 8.47 3.88 -7.63
N GLY A 153 9.15 3.43 -6.59
CA GLY A 153 9.38 2.03 -6.33
C GLY A 153 9.54 1.75 -4.84
N ALA A 154 9.44 0.48 -4.48
CA ALA A 154 9.57 0.05 -3.10
C ALA A 154 10.20 -1.34 -3.01
N HIS A 155 10.80 -1.63 -1.85
CA HIS A 155 11.36 -2.93 -1.53
C HIS A 155 10.99 -3.37 -0.11
N ILE A 156 11.20 -4.65 0.17
CA ILE A 156 11.01 -5.22 1.50
C ILE A 156 12.29 -4.95 2.30
N LEU A 157 12.30 -3.91 3.11
CA LEU A 157 13.44 -3.56 3.95
C LEU A 157 13.66 -4.56 5.08
N GLN A 158 12.58 -5.03 5.69
CA GLN A 158 12.65 -5.96 6.83
C GLN A 158 11.54 -6.98 6.77
N LEU A 159 11.85 -8.22 7.14
CA LEU A 159 10.87 -9.26 7.36
C LEU A 159 11.23 -10.02 8.64
N GLN A 160 10.37 -9.87 9.67
CA GLN A 160 10.59 -10.34 11.02
C GLN A 160 11.94 -9.83 11.60
N ASP A 161 12.92 -10.70 11.76
CA ASP A 161 14.27 -10.43 12.28
C ASP A 161 15.33 -10.22 11.19
N VAL A 162 14.96 -10.39 9.92
CA VAL A 162 15.86 -10.23 8.78
C VAL A 162 15.68 -8.84 8.18
N GLN A 163 16.75 -8.07 8.10
CA GLN A 163 16.77 -6.73 7.53
C GLN A 163 17.85 -6.63 6.45
N GLU A 164 17.55 -5.93 5.36
CA GLU A 164 18.51 -5.56 4.32
C GLU A 164 18.93 -4.08 4.41
N ALA A 165 19.78 -3.65 3.51
CA ALA A 165 20.20 -2.24 3.41
C ALA A 165 19.01 -1.34 3.06
N ARG A 166 19.00 -0.12 3.60
CA ARG A 166 18.12 0.97 3.17
C ARG A 166 18.53 1.46 1.78
N PHE A 167 17.63 2.12 1.06
CA PHE A 167 18.01 2.91 -0.10
C PHE A 167 19.09 3.92 0.24
N ASN A 168 19.95 4.26 -0.74
CA ASN A 168 20.75 5.47 -0.63
C ASN A 168 19.79 6.68 -0.52
N PRO A 169 19.80 7.44 0.58
CA PRO A 169 18.85 8.52 0.78
C PRO A 169 19.00 9.66 -0.23
N LEU A 170 20.18 9.80 -0.86
CA LEU A 170 20.41 10.77 -1.93
C LEU A 170 19.87 10.33 -3.29
N GLY A 171 19.33 9.14 -3.36
CA GLY A 171 18.68 8.56 -4.53
C GLY A 171 19.41 7.36 -5.09
N VAL A 172 18.67 6.64 -5.92
CA VAL A 172 19.12 5.53 -6.78
C VAL A 172 18.80 5.91 -8.22
N THR A 173 19.25 5.15 -9.20
CA THR A 173 18.85 5.39 -10.59
C THR A 173 17.39 4.97 -10.83
N ASP A 174 16.73 5.60 -11.79
CA ASP A 174 15.37 5.23 -12.20
C ASP A 174 15.29 3.73 -12.57
N ALA A 175 16.33 3.23 -13.27
CA ALA A 175 16.39 1.83 -13.67
C ALA A 175 16.43 0.87 -12.47
N GLU A 176 17.21 1.19 -11.42
CA GLU A 176 17.26 0.38 -10.18
C GLU A 176 15.90 0.38 -9.49
N LEU A 177 15.24 1.54 -9.41
CA LEU A 177 13.94 1.65 -8.76
C LEU A 177 12.84 0.90 -9.54
N LEU A 178 12.82 1.02 -10.86
CA LEU A 178 11.88 0.32 -11.73
C LEU A 178 12.12 -1.20 -11.75
N GLN A 179 13.38 -1.64 -11.64
CA GLN A 179 13.73 -3.06 -11.60
C GLN A 179 13.09 -3.79 -10.42
N LEU A 180 12.91 -3.12 -9.27
CA LEU A 180 12.22 -3.69 -8.11
C LEU A 180 10.78 -4.11 -8.45
N GLY A 181 10.10 -3.34 -9.30
CA GLY A 181 8.76 -3.66 -9.79
C GLY A 181 8.68 -4.94 -10.63
N SER A 182 9.79 -5.37 -11.23
CA SER A 182 9.87 -6.60 -12.02
C SER A 182 10.23 -7.85 -11.21
N LYS A 183 10.70 -7.68 -9.96
CA LYS A 183 11.08 -8.80 -9.08
C LYS A 183 9.84 -9.49 -8.49
N ASN A 184 9.84 -10.81 -8.46
CA ASN A 184 8.82 -11.59 -7.75
C ASN A 184 8.86 -11.40 -6.23
N PHE A 185 10.02 -11.03 -5.70
CA PHE A 185 10.25 -10.68 -4.31
C PHE A 185 11.15 -9.44 -4.29
N ALA A 186 10.54 -8.28 -4.05
CA ALA A 186 11.19 -6.98 -4.22
C ALA A 186 12.16 -6.70 -3.07
N VAL A 187 13.43 -7.03 -3.25
CA VAL A 187 14.57 -6.78 -2.36
C VAL A 187 15.72 -6.21 -3.16
N LEU A 188 16.64 -5.49 -2.50
CA LEU A 188 17.86 -4.98 -3.12
C LEU A 188 18.86 -6.11 -3.30
N ASP A 189 19.08 -6.92 -2.26
CA ASP A 189 19.98 -8.07 -2.23
C ASP A 189 19.19 -9.39 -2.28
N ASP A 190 19.32 -10.13 -3.37
CA ASP A 190 18.62 -11.39 -3.57
C ASP A 190 19.03 -12.47 -2.54
N ALA A 191 20.28 -12.44 -2.02
CA ALA A 191 20.72 -13.38 -0.98
C ALA A 191 20.01 -13.10 0.37
N VAL A 192 19.84 -11.84 0.72
CA VAL A 192 19.02 -11.45 1.89
C VAL A 192 17.55 -11.83 1.66
N GLY A 193 17.07 -11.63 0.43
CA GLY A 193 15.73 -12.05 0.01
C GLY A 193 15.48 -13.54 0.19
N GLU A 194 16.44 -14.40 -0.10
CA GLU A 194 16.35 -15.85 0.13
C GLU A 194 16.18 -16.16 1.64
N VAL A 195 16.93 -15.49 2.50
CA VAL A 195 16.79 -15.66 3.97
C VAL A 195 15.42 -15.20 4.44
N MET A 196 14.91 -14.07 3.94
CA MET A 196 13.55 -13.61 4.23
C MET A 196 12.49 -14.62 3.80
N GLN A 197 12.63 -15.22 2.61
CA GLN A 197 11.72 -16.25 2.12
C GLN A 197 11.74 -17.51 3.01
N GLN A 198 12.90 -17.91 3.53
CA GLN A 198 13.00 -19.01 4.49
C GLN A 198 12.24 -18.72 5.79
N ARG A 199 12.26 -17.47 6.28
CA ARG A 199 11.45 -17.06 7.45
C ARG A 199 9.94 -17.20 7.18
N ILE A 200 9.48 -16.85 5.98
CA ILE A 200 8.07 -17.05 5.59
C ILE A 200 7.71 -18.54 5.60
N LEU A 201 8.56 -19.39 5.00
CA LEU A 201 8.32 -20.84 4.96
C LEU A 201 8.33 -21.46 6.36
N GLN A 202 9.22 -21.01 7.23
CA GLN A 202 9.24 -21.42 8.64
C GLN A 202 7.95 -21.03 9.35
N ALA A 203 7.51 -19.76 9.22
CA ALA A 203 6.25 -19.32 9.83
C ALA A 203 5.05 -20.14 9.32
N LYS A 204 5.03 -20.46 8.01
CA LYS A 204 4.01 -21.32 7.39
C LYS A 204 4.00 -22.72 8.00
N ALA A 205 5.19 -23.34 8.18
CA ALA A 205 5.32 -24.66 8.81
C ALA A 205 4.87 -24.65 10.28
N GLU A 206 5.07 -23.53 10.97
CA GLU A 206 4.63 -23.30 12.34
C GLU A 206 3.16 -22.89 12.48
N LEU A 207 2.38 -22.88 11.37
CA LEU A 207 0.99 -22.42 11.33
C LEU A 207 0.82 -20.97 11.83
N ASN A 208 1.83 -20.14 11.62
CA ASN A 208 1.95 -18.77 12.11
C ASN A 208 2.09 -17.78 10.93
N SER A 209 2.29 -16.52 11.24
CA SER A 209 2.52 -15.45 10.26
C SER A 209 3.61 -14.48 10.73
N VAL A 210 4.24 -13.81 9.78
CA VAL A 210 5.24 -12.76 10.00
C VAL A 210 4.85 -11.47 9.31
N GLY A 211 5.28 -10.35 9.88
CA GLY A 211 5.19 -9.01 9.31
C GLY A 211 6.54 -8.51 8.84
N GLY A 212 6.60 -7.24 8.46
CA GLY A 212 7.84 -6.62 8.01
C GLY A 212 7.68 -5.13 7.78
N VAL A 213 8.71 -4.53 7.19
CA VAL A 213 8.77 -3.12 6.82
C VAL A 213 9.03 -3.02 5.32
N ILE A 214 8.27 -2.17 4.66
CA ILE A 214 8.47 -1.80 3.26
C ILE A 214 9.08 -0.40 3.26
N GLU A 215 10.20 -0.22 2.56
CA GLU A 215 10.78 1.09 2.25
C GLU A 215 10.39 1.47 0.82
N ALA A 216 9.98 2.72 0.62
CA ALA A 216 9.57 3.25 -0.67
C ALA A 216 10.30 4.57 -0.96
N MET A 217 10.55 4.81 -2.24
CA MET A 217 11.18 6.03 -2.74
C MET A 217 10.39 6.58 -3.93
N ALA A 218 10.29 7.92 -3.99
CA ALA A 218 9.83 8.63 -5.18
C ALA A 218 10.91 9.63 -5.61
N LEU A 219 11.27 9.60 -6.90
CA LEU A 219 12.30 10.43 -7.50
C LEU A 219 11.69 11.55 -8.35
N HIS A 220 12.45 12.63 -8.51
CA HIS A 220 12.16 13.75 -9.41
C HIS A 220 10.89 14.54 -9.04
N LEU A 221 10.54 14.58 -7.77
CA LEU A 221 9.44 15.42 -7.31
C LEU A 221 9.84 16.90 -7.41
N PRO A 222 9.00 17.77 -7.99
CA PRO A 222 9.21 19.22 -7.95
C PRO A 222 9.27 19.73 -6.50
N VAL A 223 10.05 20.81 -6.28
CA VAL A 223 10.09 21.51 -4.99
C VAL A 223 8.76 22.22 -4.74
N GLY A 224 8.26 22.18 -3.49
CA GLY A 224 7.12 22.99 -3.05
C GLY A 224 5.75 22.33 -3.20
N ILE A 225 5.68 21.01 -3.44
CA ILE A 225 4.42 20.27 -3.38
C ILE A 225 4.02 20.08 -1.91
N GLY A 226 2.72 20.16 -1.62
CA GLY A 226 2.15 20.04 -0.28
C GLY A 226 1.62 21.37 0.22
N ALA A 227 0.98 21.35 1.40
CA ALA A 227 0.50 22.56 2.07
C ALA A 227 0.52 22.36 3.59
N PRO A 228 1.30 23.14 4.34
CA PRO A 228 1.21 23.10 5.79
C PRO A 228 -0.13 23.72 6.25
N PHE A 229 -0.72 23.28 7.35
CA PHE A 229 -0.29 22.26 8.29
C PHE A 229 -0.87 20.88 7.97
N PHE A 230 -2.19 20.80 7.66
CA PHE A 230 -2.96 19.54 7.61
C PHE A 230 -2.82 18.79 6.28
N ASP A 231 -2.50 19.50 5.23
CA ASP A 231 -2.28 18.94 3.89
C ASP A 231 -0.78 18.87 3.53
N SER A 232 0.09 18.77 4.55
CA SER A 232 1.50 18.47 4.33
C SER A 232 1.67 17.13 3.61
N VAL A 233 2.78 16.96 2.90
CA VAL A 233 3.08 15.71 2.19
C VAL A 233 3.05 14.52 3.15
N GLU A 234 3.65 14.66 4.36
CA GLU A 234 3.64 13.61 5.38
C GLU A 234 2.22 13.31 5.86
N SER A 235 1.40 14.35 6.12
CA SER A 235 0.02 14.17 6.60
C SER A 235 -0.83 13.42 5.59
N ARG A 236 -0.75 13.80 4.32
CA ARG A 236 -1.51 13.18 3.23
C ARG A 236 -1.06 11.75 2.96
N LEU A 237 0.25 11.52 2.87
CA LEU A 237 0.81 10.18 2.69
C LEU A 237 0.50 9.28 3.88
N SER A 238 0.66 9.76 5.12
CA SER A 238 0.34 8.98 6.33
C SER A 238 -1.14 8.60 6.36
N GLN A 239 -2.06 9.53 6.09
CA GLN A 239 -3.49 9.25 6.00
C GLN A 239 -3.79 8.14 5.00
N ALA A 240 -3.21 8.22 3.81
CA ALA A 240 -3.40 7.24 2.75
C ALA A 240 -2.77 5.88 3.09
N LEU A 241 -1.55 5.86 3.64
CA LEU A 241 -0.85 4.63 4.04
C LEU A 241 -1.55 3.92 5.19
N PHE A 242 -2.03 4.64 6.23
CA PHE A 242 -2.80 4.03 7.32
C PHE A 242 -4.20 3.55 6.88
N SER A 243 -4.69 3.93 5.69
CA SER A 243 -5.91 3.35 5.11
C SER A 243 -5.69 1.92 4.59
N VAL A 244 -4.44 1.55 4.31
CA VAL A 244 -4.08 0.20 3.86
C VAL A 244 -4.19 -0.78 5.04
N PRO A 245 -4.98 -1.88 4.90
CA PRO A 245 -5.07 -2.89 5.94
C PRO A 245 -3.68 -3.42 6.34
N ALA A 246 -3.48 -3.60 7.65
CA ALA A 246 -2.26 -4.08 8.29
C ALA A 246 -1.10 -3.08 8.42
N VAL A 247 -1.16 -1.89 7.84
CA VAL A 247 -0.20 -0.82 8.16
C VAL A 247 -0.37 -0.39 9.62
N LYS A 248 0.73 -0.31 10.38
CA LYS A 248 0.75 0.02 11.80
C LYS A 248 1.78 1.08 12.19
N GLY A 249 2.66 1.44 11.27
CA GLY A 249 3.65 2.50 11.43
C GLY A 249 4.01 3.10 10.09
N VAL A 250 4.31 4.39 10.08
CA VAL A 250 4.82 5.14 8.92
C VAL A 250 5.88 6.10 9.43
N GLU A 251 7.00 6.21 8.73
CA GLU A 251 8.04 7.19 9.01
C GLU A 251 8.64 7.74 7.71
N PHE A 252 9.21 8.94 7.78
CA PHE A 252 9.81 9.66 6.66
C PHE A 252 11.27 9.99 6.99
N GLY A 253 12.16 9.90 6.00
CA GLY A 253 13.58 10.15 6.22
C GLY A 253 14.14 9.28 7.35
N ASP A 254 14.83 9.88 8.31
CA ASP A 254 15.36 9.17 9.49
C ASP A 254 14.27 8.76 10.49
N GLY A 255 13.05 9.32 10.37
CA GLY A 255 11.91 8.90 11.17
C GLY A 255 12.15 9.01 12.67
N PHE A 256 12.04 7.92 13.43
CA PHE A 256 12.27 7.90 14.87
C PHE A 256 13.73 8.06 15.26
N ASP A 257 14.68 7.83 14.35
CA ASP A 257 16.12 8.00 14.63
C ASP A 257 16.47 9.47 14.87
N PHE A 258 15.67 10.44 14.37
CA PHE A 258 15.84 11.88 14.70
C PHE A 258 15.90 12.18 16.19
N ALA A 259 15.21 11.38 17.01
CA ALA A 259 15.18 11.59 18.47
C ALA A 259 16.58 11.47 19.13
N ALA A 260 17.50 10.78 18.47
CA ALA A 260 18.89 10.59 18.95
C ALA A 260 19.88 11.62 18.36
N LEU A 261 19.47 12.43 17.37
CA LEU A 261 20.35 13.37 16.68
C LEU A 261 20.29 14.75 17.32
N THR A 262 21.42 15.46 17.24
CA THR A 262 21.46 16.92 17.47
C THR A 262 21.01 17.65 16.21
N GLY A 263 20.63 18.95 16.35
CA GLY A 263 20.26 19.76 15.19
C GLY A 263 21.37 19.87 14.13
N ALA A 264 22.62 19.86 14.54
CA ALA A 264 23.76 19.90 13.61
C ALA A 264 23.93 18.59 12.82
N GLU A 265 23.58 17.46 13.41
CA GLU A 265 23.62 16.15 12.76
C GLU A 265 22.38 15.92 11.85
N ALA A 266 21.23 16.44 12.26
CA ALA A 266 19.95 16.24 11.58
C ALA A 266 19.70 17.18 10.40
N ASN A 267 20.42 18.33 10.32
CA ASN A 267 20.19 19.33 9.29
C ASN A 267 20.78 18.90 7.95
N ASP A 268 19.95 18.94 6.90
CA ASP A 268 20.37 18.70 5.51
C ASP A 268 21.00 19.98 4.95
N ALA A 269 22.35 20.04 4.93
CA ALA A 269 23.07 21.20 4.39
C ALA A 269 22.84 21.34 2.89
N MET A 270 22.61 22.59 2.44
CA MET A 270 22.28 22.90 1.05
C MET A 270 23.48 23.41 0.27
N HIS A 271 23.52 23.12 -1.03
CA HIS A 271 24.50 23.64 -1.98
C HIS A 271 23.89 23.83 -3.37
N TYR A 272 24.61 24.49 -4.26
CA TYR A 272 24.19 24.66 -5.65
C TYR A 272 24.86 23.63 -6.55
N VAL A 273 24.04 22.92 -7.37
CA VAL A 273 24.49 22.05 -8.45
C VAL A 273 23.79 22.49 -9.74
N ASP A 274 24.54 22.93 -10.73
CA ASP A 274 24.04 23.37 -12.03
C ASP A 274 22.84 24.35 -11.95
N GLY A 275 22.92 25.29 -11.01
CA GLY A 275 21.90 26.32 -10.78
C GLY A 275 20.68 25.85 -9.98
N ARG A 276 20.66 24.64 -9.47
CA ARG A 276 19.63 24.08 -8.58
C ARG A 276 20.15 23.96 -7.16
N VAL A 277 19.26 24.09 -6.19
CA VAL A 277 19.56 23.81 -4.78
C VAL A 277 19.36 22.32 -4.54
N GLU A 278 20.39 21.67 -4.00
CA GLU A 278 20.36 20.27 -3.56
C GLU A 278 20.85 20.17 -2.11
N CYS A 279 20.55 19.08 -1.43
CA CYS A 279 21.03 18.81 -0.10
C CYS A 279 22.18 17.77 -0.13
N LEU A 280 23.17 17.94 0.75
CA LEU A 280 24.29 17.01 0.91
C LEU A 280 23.90 15.71 1.63
N THR A 281 22.80 15.76 2.40
CA THR A 281 22.17 14.65 3.11
C THR A 281 20.67 14.70 2.87
N ASN A 282 19.93 13.67 3.26
CA ASN A 282 18.49 13.64 3.13
C ASN A 282 17.84 13.00 4.36
N HIS A 283 18.21 13.48 5.55
CA HIS A 283 17.65 13.04 6.83
C HIS A 283 16.13 13.26 6.86
N ASN A 284 15.66 14.37 6.27
CA ASN A 284 14.25 14.74 6.20
C ASN A 284 13.46 13.92 5.16
N GLY A 285 14.10 13.03 4.37
CA GLY A 285 13.43 12.17 3.41
C GLY A 285 12.68 12.92 2.31
N GLY A 286 13.24 14.04 1.82
CA GLY A 286 12.67 14.81 0.71
C GLY A 286 11.56 15.80 1.09
N ILE A 287 11.28 15.98 2.40
CA ILE A 287 10.20 16.83 2.89
C ILE A 287 10.71 17.76 3.97
N THR A 288 10.50 19.05 3.81
CA THR A 288 10.86 20.05 4.81
C THR A 288 9.70 21.03 5.01
N GLY A 289 9.25 21.18 6.25
CA GLY A 289 8.10 22.05 6.57
C GLY A 289 6.78 21.63 5.94
N GLY A 290 6.63 20.34 5.62
CA GLY A 290 5.43 19.78 4.99
C GLY A 290 5.42 19.86 3.46
N LEU A 291 6.50 20.35 2.85
CA LEU A 291 6.65 20.56 1.40
C LEU A 291 7.79 19.69 0.87
N THR A 292 7.67 19.22 -0.36
CA THR A 292 8.80 18.59 -1.06
C THR A 292 9.93 19.59 -1.24
N ASN A 293 11.18 19.14 -1.07
CA ASN A 293 12.38 19.97 -1.16
C ASN A 293 13.26 19.65 -2.39
N GLY A 294 12.79 18.77 -3.29
CA GLY A 294 13.50 18.36 -4.50
C GLY A 294 14.42 17.15 -4.32
N MET A 295 14.69 16.75 -3.08
CA MET A 295 15.41 15.51 -2.78
C MET A 295 14.48 14.29 -2.95
N PRO A 296 15.01 13.06 -3.09
CA PRO A 296 14.20 11.85 -3.10
C PRO A 296 13.27 11.79 -1.89
N LEU A 297 11.98 11.53 -2.15
CA LEU A 297 11.06 11.23 -1.06
C LEU A 297 11.30 9.80 -0.59
N VAL A 298 11.64 9.63 0.69
CA VAL A 298 11.90 8.33 1.30
C VAL A 298 10.98 8.13 2.50
N LEU A 299 10.26 7.01 2.51
CA LEU A 299 9.38 6.64 3.61
C LEU A 299 9.41 5.13 3.88
N ARG A 300 8.99 4.74 5.08
CA ARG A 300 8.83 3.33 5.47
C ARG A 300 7.46 3.08 6.06
N ALA A 301 6.92 1.89 5.77
CA ALA A 301 5.62 1.43 6.28
C ALA A 301 5.77 0.07 6.96
N ALA A 302 5.38 -0.01 8.24
CA ALA A 302 5.38 -1.25 9.01
C ALA A 302 4.07 -2.01 8.79
N ILE A 303 4.19 -3.25 8.37
CA ILE A 303 3.10 -4.18 8.08
C ILE A 303 3.04 -5.23 9.19
N LYS A 304 1.94 -5.29 9.93
CA LYS A 304 1.78 -6.31 10.98
C LYS A 304 1.57 -7.71 10.39
N PRO A 305 1.91 -8.77 11.15
CA PRO A 305 1.58 -10.14 10.78
C PRO A 305 0.08 -10.32 10.52
N THR A 306 -0.27 -11.24 9.63
CA THR A 306 -1.66 -11.62 9.36
C THR A 306 -2.30 -12.21 10.63
N PRO A 307 -3.43 -11.70 11.11
CA PRO A 307 -4.06 -12.18 12.33
C PRO A 307 -4.75 -13.55 12.16
N SER A 308 -5.04 -13.94 10.94
CA SER A 308 -5.64 -15.24 10.61
C SER A 308 -4.55 -16.30 10.54
N ILE A 309 -4.31 -17.00 11.66
CA ILE A 309 -3.34 -18.09 11.78
C ILE A 309 -4.02 -19.40 12.18
N ALA A 310 -3.44 -20.53 11.77
CA ALA A 310 -3.99 -21.85 12.06
C ALA A 310 -3.53 -22.42 13.43
N ARG A 311 -3.06 -21.55 14.32
CA ARG A 311 -2.80 -21.86 15.73
C ARG A 311 -4.03 -21.54 16.56
N GLU A 312 -4.23 -22.28 17.65
CA GLU A 312 -5.27 -21.97 18.63
C GLU A 312 -4.99 -20.61 19.28
N GLN A 313 -5.99 -19.74 19.31
CA GLN A 313 -5.92 -18.40 19.88
C GLN A 313 -7.05 -18.20 20.89
N LYS A 314 -6.77 -17.53 21.99
CA LYS A 314 -7.78 -17.09 22.96
C LYS A 314 -8.65 -16.00 22.33
N THR A 315 -9.96 -16.11 22.49
CA THR A 315 -10.95 -15.15 21.99
C THR A 315 -12.23 -15.21 22.80
N VAL A 316 -13.29 -14.58 22.31
CA VAL A 316 -14.62 -14.55 22.93
C VAL A 316 -15.69 -15.10 21.97
N SER A 317 -16.72 -15.74 22.52
CA SER A 317 -17.99 -15.98 21.85
C SER A 317 -18.96 -14.86 22.23
N LEU A 318 -19.44 -14.10 21.24
CA LEU A 318 -20.40 -13.03 21.48
C LEU A 318 -21.80 -13.57 21.81
N LYS A 319 -22.14 -14.74 21.24
CA LYS A 319 -23.43 -15.40 21.50
C LYS A 319 -23.52 -15.94 22.93
N GLU A 320 -22.44 -16.57 23.39
CA GLU A 320 -22.38 -17.20 24.71
C GLU A 320 -21.89 -16.25 25.79
N GLN A 321 -21.40 -15.06 25.41
CA GLN A 321 -20.86 -14.02 26.31
C GLN A 321 -19.76 -14.56 27.25
N LYS A 322 -18.84 -15.37 26.70
CA LYS A 322 -17.76 -15.99 27.49
C LYS A 322 -16.46 -16.11 26.70
N ASP A 323 -15.38 -16.28 27.42
CA ASP A 323 -14.08 -16.63 26.85
C ASP A 323 -14.13 -17.99 26.15
N THR A 324 -13.41 -18.11 25.05
CA THR A 324 -13.31 -19.32 24.23
C THR A 324 -11.97 -19.37 23.50
N THR A 325 -11.78 -20.38 22.68
CA THR A 325 -10.67 -20.46 21.74
C THR A 325 -11.15 -20.53 20.31
N LEU A 326 -10.28 -20.15 19.39
CA LEU A 326 -10.50 -20.16 17.95
C LEU A 326 -9.25 -20.66 17.25
N THR A 327 -9.39 -21.67 16.40
CA THR A 327 -8.40 -22.04 15.39
C THR A 327 -8.97 -21.71 14.03
N ILE A 328 -8.27 -20.89 13.26
CA ILE A 328 -8.76 -20.45 11.97
C ILE A 328 -8.35 -21.45 10.91
N VAL A 329 -9.33 -22.11 10.33
CA VAL A 329 -9.15 -23.01 9.18
C VAL A 329 -9.36 -22.22 7.91
N GLY A 330 -8.41 -22.27 6.96
CA GLY A 330 -8.53 -21.56 5.69
C GLY A 330 -7.19 -21.32 5.00
N ARG A 331 -7.27 -20.68 3.83
CA ARG A 331 -6.10 -20.37 2.99
C ARG A 331 -5.60 -18.97 3.31
N HIS A 332 -4.74 -18.85 4.33
CA HIS A 332 -4.20 -17.56 4.75
C HIS A 332 -2.74 -17.39 4.30
N ASP A 333 -2.35 -16.14 4.03
CA ASP A 333 -0.97 -15.80 3.75
C ASP A 333 -0.13 -15.89 5.03
N PRO A 334 0.98 -16.64 5.04
CA PRO A 334 1.93 -16.62 6.16
C PRO A 334 2.68 -15.28 6.26
N CYS A 335 2.71 -14.52 5.17
CA CYS A 335 3.24 -13.16 5.10
C CYS A 335 2.56 -12.41 3.96
N ILE A 336 2.08 -11.19 4.24
CA ILE A 336 1.46 -10.32 3.24
C ILE A 336 2.40 -9.25 2.71
N VAL A 337 3.61 -9.11 3.28
CA VAL A 337 4.53 -8.00 2.99
C VAL A 337 4.88 -7.93 1.50
N GLN A 338 5.24 -9.05 0.86
CA GLN A 338 5.56 -9.09 -0.56
C GLN A 338 4.42 -8.58 -1.46
N ARG A 339 3.17 -8.84 -1.07
CA ARG A 339 1.97 -8.39 -1.80
C ARG A 339 1.56 -6.97 -1.43
N ALA A 340 2.03 -6.47 -0.30
CA ALA A 340 1.80 -5.10 0.14
C ALA A 340 2.72 -4.10 -0.57
N VAL A 341 3.89 -4.52 -1.11
CA VAL A 341 4.80 -3.63 -1.85
C VAL A 341 4.07 -2.84 -2.94
N PRO A 342 3.41 -3.45 -3.94
CA PRO A 342 2.68 -2.70 -4.96
C PRO A 342 1.50 -1.90 -4.42
N VAL A 343 0.93 -2.27 -3.26
CA VAL A 343 -0.13 -1.48 -2.62
C VAL A 343 0.42 -0.18 -2.02
N ILE A 344 1.57 -0.25 -1.36
CA ILE A 344 2.26 0.93 -0.80
C ILE A 344 2.67 1.88 -1.93
N GLU A 345 3.30 1.36 -2.99
CA GLU A 345 3.63 2.17 -4.19
C GLU A 345 2.38 2.83 -4.80
N ALA A 346 1.28 2.09 -4.92
CA ALA A 346 0.03 2.57 -5.50
C ALA A 346 -0.57 3.73 -4.71
N VAL A 347 -0.60 3.61 -3.39
CA VAL A 347 -1.13 4.63 -2.49
C VAL A 347 -0.25 5.88 -2.50
N ILE A 348 1.07 5.72 -2.55
CA ILE A 348 2.02 6.83 -2.70
C ILE A 348 1.78 7.54 -4.03
N ALA A 349 1.69 6.80 -5.14
CA ALA A 349 1.50 7.37 -6.47
C ALA A 349 0.21 8.19 -6.57
N TRP A 350 -0.92 7.63 -6.13
CA TRP A 350 -2.20 8.34 -6.13
C TRP A 350 -2.14 9.63 -5.28
N THR A 351 -1.55 9.54 -4.09
CA THR A 351 -1.46 10.69 -3.17
C THR A 351 -0.57 11.79 -3.73
N LEU A 352 0.60 11.44 -4.28
CA LEU A 352 1.51 12.41 -4.88
C LEU A 352 0.90 13.06 -6.13
N TRP A 353 0.18 12.30 -6.95
CA TRP A 353 -0.50 12.88 -8.11
C TRP A 353 -1.61 13.85 -7.69
N ASP A 354 -2.41 13.52 -6.67
CA ASP A 354 -3.44 14.40 -6.11
C ASP A 354 -2.84 15.72 -5.58
N LEU A 355 -1.70 15.64 -4.88
CA LEU A 355 -0.96 16.80 -4.37
C LEU A 355 -0.34 17.64 -5.50
N LEU A 356 0.20 17.01 -6.54
CA LEU A 356 0.73 17.70 -7.72
C LEU A 356 -0.35 18.51 -8.45
N LEU A 357 -1.54 17.96 -8.59
CA LEU A 357 -2.66 18.69 -9.19
C LEU A 357 -3.10 19.86 -8.32
N GLU A 358 -2.98 19.77 -7.01
CA GLU A 358 -3.23 20.90 -6.11
C GLU A 358 -2.20 21.99 -6.28
N ALA A 359 -0.90 21.64 -6.35
CA ALA A 359 0.19 22.58 -6.55
C ALA A 359 0.07 23.37 -7.85
N LYS A 360 -0.34 22.73 -8.94
CA LYS A 360 -0.54 23.37 -10.27
C LYS A 360 -1.56 24.51 -10.26
N LYS A 361 -2.47 24.57 -9.30
CA LYS A 361 -3.42 25.69 -9.16
C LYS A 361 -2.74 27.01 -8.79
N TRP A 362 -1.51 26.96 -8.28
CA TRP A 362 -0.72 28.12 -7.87
C TRP A 362 0.31 28.55 -8.94
N GLU A 363 0.50 27.74 -9.99
CA GLU A 363 1.35 28.11 -11.12
C GLU A 363 0.66 29.24 -11.91
N LYS A 364 1.41 30.32 -12.21
CA LYS A 364 0.92 31.50 -12.94
C LYS A 364 1.11 31.34 -14.44
#